data_9b1176a552f14b4af016847a85bac260
#
_entry.id   9b1176a552f14b4af016847a85bac260
#
_cell.length_a   1.000
_cell.length_b   1.000
_cell.length_c   1.000
_cell.angle_alpha   90.00
_cell.angle_beta   90.00
_cell.angle_gamma   90.00
#
_symmetry.space_group_name_H-M   'P 1'
#
loop_
_entity.id
_entity.type
_entity.pdbx_description
1 polymer ?
#
loop_
_entity_poly.entity_id
_entity_poly.type
_entity_poly.pdbx_seq_one_letter_code
_entity_poly.pdbx_strand_id
1 'polypeptide(L)'
;MLGSAERKASDLSAAHRIFLLILVSIGSSIIYTPAYLQYVFEEPLGKALIASGGATPENVATTLGTLLSAYAMTALVCYLPSGIVADIVRVRTLSWVGFGLTALLTFWYAMFPSLTTIRFLFVAMGVTTILIWWGIRYKLVRLISDENGYSRNIGLSYAFYGLAGLILGFFNSWLVAHLASRGDIIPMRTLLFILGG
;
A
#
# COMPACT_ATOMS: atom_id res chain seq x y z
N MET A 1 20.98 12.50 -17.05
CA MET A 1 21.79 11.25 -16.94
C MET A 1 21.41 10.51 -15.64
N LEU A 2 20.33 9.72 -15.64
CA LEU A 2 19.87 8.93 -14.48
C LEU A 2 20.04 7.41 -14.71
N GLY A 3 20.79 7.03 -15.72
CA GLY A 3 21.00 5.66 -16.14
C GLY A 3 22.32 5.06 -15.63
N SER A 4 22.53 4.95 -14.34
CA SER A 4 23.55 4.02 -13.85
C SER A 4 22.91 2.64 -13.75
N ALA A 5 23.59 1.65 -14.32
CA ALA A 5 23.13 0.29 -14.52
C ALA A 5 22.48 -0.30 -13.26
N GLU A 6 21.18 -0.59 -13.32
CA GLU A 6 20.52 -1.46 -12.36
C GLU A 6 21.09 -2.88 -12.54
N ARG A 7 21.34 -3.59 -11.44
CA ARG A 7 21.82 -4.98 -11.49
C ARG A 7 20.76 -5.87 -12.14
N LYS A 8 21.20 -6.71 -13.06
CA LYS A 8 20.33 -7.68 -13.76
C LYS A 8 20.32 -9.03 -13.05
N ALA A 9 19.40 -9.88 -13.43
CA ALA A 9 19.29 -11.25 -12.89
C ALA A 9 20.58 -12.06 -13.01
N SER A 10 21.37 -11.86 -14.07
CA SER A 10 22.67 -12.48 -14.28
C SER A 10 23.68 -12.20 -13.17
N ASP A 11 23.55 -11.05 -12.50
CA ASP A 11 24.49 -10.57 -11.49
C ASP A 11 24.13 -11.02 -10.06
N LEU A 12 23.01 -11.75 -9.92
CA LEU A 12 22.43 -12.14 -8.63
C LEU A 12 22.39 -13.66 -8.48
N SER A 13 22.72 -14.16 -7.28
CA SER A 13 22.49 -15.57 -6.96
C SER A 13 21.00 -15.90 -6.92
N ALA A 14 20.65 -17.16 -7.13
CA ALA A 14 19.25 -17.63 -7.09
C ALA A 14 18.56 -17.30 -5.75
N ALA A 15 19.28 -17.48 -4.62
CA ALA A 15 18.76 -17.15 -3.30
C ALA A 15 18.45 -15.65 -3.16
N HIS A 16 19.31 -14.79 -3.67
CA HIS A 16 19.13 -13.34 -3.63
C HIS A 16 17.92 -12.92 -4.49
N ARG A 17 17.72 -13.53 -5.66
CA ARG A 17 16.55 -13.28 -6.52
C ARG A 17 15.24 -13.66 -5.82
N ILE A 18 15.19 -14.82 -5.17
CA ILE A 18 14.02 -15.25 -4.39
C ILE A 18 13.77 -14.31 -3.22
N PHE A 19 14.81 -13.93 -2.49
CA PHE A 19 14.69 -12.96 -1.38
C PHE A 19 14.09 -11.63 -1.85
N LEU A 20 14.59 -11.07 -2.96
CA LEU A 20 14.05 -9.83 -3.53
C LEU A 20 12.61 -9.99 -4.01
N LEU A 21 12.24 -11.16 -4.56
CA LEU A 21 10.87 -11.45 -4.97
C LEU A 21 9.92 -11.47 -3.78
N ILE A 22 10.32 -12.09 -2.68
CA ILE A 22 9.55 -12.09 -1.43
C ILE A 22 9.44 -10.67 -0.88
N LEU A 23 10.53 -9.94 -0.82
CA LEU A 23 10.58 -8.57 -0.29
C LEU A 23 9.65 -7.62 -1.06
N VAL A 24 9.67 -7.64 -2.41
CA VAL A 24 8.80 -6.81 -3.23
C VAL A 24 7.33 -7.18 -3.06
N SER A 25 7.06 -8.46 -2.83
CA SER A 25 5.69 -8.96 -2.64
C SER A 25 5.13 -8.56 -1.28
N ILE A 26 5.90 -8.72 -0.21
CA ILE A 26 5.53 -8.26 1.14
C ILE A 26 5.36 -6.73 1.14
N GLY A 27 6.32 -6.00 0.58
CA GLY A 27 6.24 -4.55 0.45
C GLY A 27 4.99 -4.09 -0.29
N SER A 28 4.61 -4.78 -1.37
CA SER A 28 3.36 -4.50 -2.08
C SER A 28 2.13 -4.71 -1.21
N SER A 29 2.12 -5.75 -0.37
CA SER A 29 1.00 -5.99 0.55
C SER A 29 0.88 -4.89 1.60
N ILE A 30 2.00 -4.45 2.16
CA ILE A 30 2.03 -3.40 3.18
C ILE A 30 1.59 -2.05 2.62
N ILE A 31 2.15 -1.63 1.48
CA ILE A 31 1.95 -0.28 0.94
C ILE A 31 0.49 0.00 0.54
N TYR A 32 -0.26 -1.03 0.12
CA TYR A 32 -1.66 -0.89 -0.24
C TYR A 32 -2.62 -0.97 0.96
N THR A 33 -2.22 -1.60 2.06
CA THR A 33 -3.09 -1.88 3.20
C THR A 33 -3.79 -0.63 3.75
N PRO A 34 -3.14 0.54 3.97
CA PRO A 34 -3.82 1.71 4.54
C PRO A 34 -5.01 2.21 3.72
N ALA A 35 -4.90 2.20 2.39
CA ALA A 35 -5.98 2.64 1.51
C ALA A 35 -7.14 1.63 1.42
N TYR A 36 -6.83 0.34 1.62
CA TYR A 36 -7.79 -0.76 1.49
C TYR A 36 -8.34 -1.28 2.81
N LEU A 37 -8.05 -0.64 3.94
CA LEU A 37 -8.52 -1.06 5.27
C LEU A 37 -10.03 -1.28 5.36
N GLN A 38 -10.83 -0.47 4.66
CA GLN A 38 -12.27 -0.59 4.70
C GLN A 38 -12.81 -1.92 4.16
N TYR A 39 -12.08 -2.64 3.31
CA TYR A 39 -12.54 -3.96 2.81
C TYR A 39 -12.53 -5.04 3.90
N VAL A 40 -11.75 -4.86 4.96
CA VAL A 40 -11.63 -5.84 6.05
C VAL A 40 -12.16 -5.25 7.36
N PHE A 41 -12.02 -3.95 7.55
CA PHE A 41 -12.30 -3.25 8.80
C PHE A 41 -13.33 -2.13 8.63
N GLU A 42 -14.38 -2.35 7.81
CA GLU A 42 -15.41 -1.35 7.53
C GLU A 42 -16.06 -0.83 8.83
N GLU A 43 -16.51 -1.75 9.71
CA GLU A 43 -17.16 -1.39 10.96
C GLU A 43 -16.22 -0.66 11.94
N PRO A 44 -15.02 -1.18 12.28
CA PRO A 44 -14.09 -0.47 13.17
C PRO A 44 -13.63 0.89 12.60
N LEU A 45 -13.41 0.97 11.30
CA LEU A 45 -13.04 2.22 10.64
C LEU A 45 -14.18 3.24 10.64
N GLY A 46 -15.39 2.76 10.41
CA GLY A 46 -16.60 3.57 10.48
C GLY A 46 -16.82 4.15 11.88
N LYS A 47 -16.68 3.33 12.94
CA LYS A 47 -16.76 3.78 14.34
C LYS A 47 -15.69 4.85 14.64
N ALA A 48 -14.46 4.65 14.18
CA ALA A 48 -13.40 5.62 14.36
C ALA A 48 -13.67 6.95 13.65
N LEU A 49 -14.24 6.93 12.42
CA LEU A 49 -14.63 8.13 11.69
C LEU A 49 -15.77 8.87 12.37
N ILE A 50 -16.77 8.16 12.90
CA ILE A 50 -17.88 8.77 13.67
C ILE A 50 -17.33 9.41 14.94
N ALA A 51 -16.54 8.69 15.71
CA ALA A 51 -15.97 9.17 16.97
C ALA A 51 -15.00 10.34 16.78
N SER A 52 -14.37 10.46 15.61
CA SER A 52 -13.52 11.63 15.25
C SER A 52 -14.30 12.81 14.69
N GLY A 53 -15.62 12.71 14.48
CA GLY A 53 -16.44 13.74 13.85
C GLY A 53 -16.31 13.83 12.32
N GLY A 54 -15.68 12.83 11.69
CA GLY A 54 -15.52 12.76 10.24
C GLY A 54 -16.76 12.21 9.50
N ALA A 55 -17.67 11.53 10.21
CA ALA A 55 -18.90 10.98 9.66
C ALA A 55 -20.00 10.91 10.72
N THR A 56 -21.23 10.65 10.27
CA THR A 56 -22.38 10.32 11.14
C THR A 56 -22.79 8.86 10.90
N PRO A 57 -23.57 8.23 11.83
CA PRO A 57 -24.07 6.88 11.59
C PRO A 57 -24.85 6.71 10.27
N GLU A 58 -25.54 7.75 9.84
CA GLU A 58 -26.36 7.73 8.62
C GLU A 58 -25.53 7.83 7.34
N ASN A 59 -24.34 8.44 7.40
CA ASN A 59 -23.54 8.72 6.20
C ASN A 59 -22.19 8.00 6.15
N VAL A 60 -21.82 7.22 7.18
CA VAL A 60 -20.50 6.60 7.28
C VAL A 60 -20.19 5.67 6.11
N ALA A 61 -21.13 4.85 5.66
CA ALA A 61 -20.94 3.96 4.52
C ALA A 61 -20.67 4.76 3.22
N THR A 62 -21.46 5.82 2.98
CA THR A 62 -21.25 6.72 1.84
C THR A 62 -19.90 7.45 1.95
N THR A 63 -19.50 7.86 3.15
CA THR A 63 -18.22 8.51 3.41
C THR A 63 -17.06 7.57 3.07
N LEU A 64 -17.09 6.33 3.56
CA LEU A 64 -16.07 5.32 3.24
C LEU A 64 -16.01 5.05 1.72
N GLY A 65 -17.16 4.90 1.07
CA GLY A 65 -17.25 4.73 -0.38
C GLY A 65 -16.65 5.91 -1.16
N THR A 66 -16.87 7.16 -0.71
CA THR A 66 -16.29 8.34 -1.37
C THR A 66 -14.79 8.45 -1.19
N LEU A 67 -14.24 8.04 -0.04
CA LEU A 67 -12.79 7.97 0.19
C LEU A 67 -12.14 6.97 -0.78
N LEU A 68 -12.71 5.76 -0.88
CA LEU A 68 -12.20 4.76 -1.81
C LEU A 68 -12.34 5.20 -3.28
N SER A 69 -13.44 5.86 -3.63
CA SER A 69 -13.63 6.41 -4.98
C SER A 69 -12.60 7.46 -5.33
N ALA A 70 -12.24 8.34 -4.39
CA ALA A 70 -11.19 9.34 -4.58
C ALA A 70 -9.82 8.67 -4.84
N TYR A 71 -9.48 7.63 -4.07
CA TYR A 71 -8.30 6.80 -4.32
C TYR A 71 -8.36 6.13 -5.71
N ALA A 72 -9.47 5.47 -6.04
CA ALA A 72 -9.63 4.72 -7.28
C ALA A 72 -9.55 5.61 -8.53
N MET A 73 -10.15 6.80 -8.50
CA MET A 73 -10.05 7.77 -9.60
C MET A 73 -8.62 8.23 -9.82
N THR A 74 -7.89 8.52 -8.74
CA THR A 74 -6.47 8.85 -8.82
C THR A 74 -5.65 7.69 -9.36
N ALA A 75 -5.91 6.48 -8.86
CA ALA A 75 -5.24 5.26 -9.32
C ALA A 75 -5.44 5.04 -10.83
N LEU A 76 -6.67 5.22 -11.32
CA LEU A 76 -7.01 5.07 -12.74
C LEU A 76 -6.15 5.98 -13.63
N VAL A 77 -6.02 7.25 -13.26
CA VAL A 77 -5.19 8.22 -13.98
C VAL A 77 -3.69 7.87 -13.88
N CYS A 78 -3.26 7.33 -12.75
CA CYS A 78 -1.86 7.05 -12.46
C CYS A 78 -1.33 5.75 -13.09
N TYR A 79 -2.19 4.80 -13.47
CA TYR A 79 -1.74 3.50 -14.01
C TYR A 79 -0.86 3.63 -15.26
N LEU A 80 -1.28 4.41 -16.27
CA LEU A 80 -0.51 4.58 -17.51
C LEU A 80 0.84 5.28 -17.24
N PRO A 81 0.91 6.45 -16.58
CA PRO A 81 2.18 7.11 -16.33
C PRO A 81 3.10 6.35 -15.38
N SER A 82 2.59 5.43 -14.55
CA SER A 82 3.41 4.66 -13.60
C SER A 82 4.50 3.82 -14.30
N GLY A 83 4.19 3.24 -15.45
CA GLY A 83 5.17 2.51 -16.27
C GLY A 83 6.29 3.43 -16.75
N ILE A 84 5.93 4.59 -17.28
CA ILE A 84 6.90 5.60 -17.77
C ILE A 84 7.82 6.07 -16.62
N VAL A 85 7.23 6.38 -15.47
CA VAL A 85 8.00 6.81 -14.28
C VAL A 85 8.96 5.70 -13.85
N ALA A 86 8.50 4.45 -13.81
CA ALA A 86 9.34 3.31 -13.47
C ALA A 86 10.50 3.10 -14.43
N ASP A 87 10.33 3.38 -15.73
CA ASP A 87 11.39 3.23 -16.73
C ASP A 87 12.47 4.32 -16.64
N ILE A 88 12.07 5.56 -16.33
CA ILE A 88 12.97 6.72 -16.28
C ILE A 88 13.77 6.78 -14.98
N VAL A 89 13.14 6.42 -13.84
CA VAL A 89 13.73 6.60 -12.53
C VAL A 89 14.22 5.26 -11.96
N ARG A 90 15.30 5.32 -11.17
CA ARG A 90 15.85 4.13 -10.50
C ARG A 90 14.85 3.52 -9.53
N VAL A 91 14.72 2.21 -9.56
CA VAL A 91 13.89 1.43 -8.66
C VAL A 91 14.15 1.78 -7.18
N ARG A 92 15.42 1.84 -6.78
CA ARG A 92 15.80 2.17 -5.39
C ARG A 92 15.24 3.52 -4.94
N THR A 93 15.38 4.56 -5.77
CA THR A 93 14.89 5.92 -5.44
C THR A 93 13.38 5.93 -5.30
N LEU A 94 12.68 5.36 -6.29
CA LEU A 94 11.22 5.33 -6.27
C LEU A 94 10.68 4.49 -5.11
N SER A 95 11.35 3.38 -4.75
CA SER A 95 10.96 2.58 -3.59
C SER A 95 11.02 3.40 -2.30
N TRP A 96 12.13 4.07 -2.04
CA TRP A 96 12.25 4.93 -0.85
C TRP A 96 11.23 6.06 -0.83
N VAL A 97 11.02 6.73 -1.97
CA VAL A 97 10.04 7.82 -2.09
C VAL A 97 8.62 7.27 -1.91
N GLY A 98 8.27 6.16 -2.58
CA GLY A 98 6.94 5.56 -2.50
C GLY A 98 6.59 5.12 -1.09
N PHE A 99 7.47 4.33 -0.44
CA PHE A 99 7.25 3.89 0.94
C PHE A 99 7.27 5.05 1.92
N GLY A 100 8.26 5.95 1.84
CA GLY A 100 8.39 7.08 2.75
C GLY A 100 7.19 8.03 2.69
N LEU A 101 6.73 8.38 1.49
CA LEU A 101 5.54 9.21 1.34
C LEU A 101 4.27 8.49 1.81
N THR A 102 4.10 7.21 1.47
CA THR A 102 2.94 6.45 1.94
C THR A 102 2.94 6.31 3.46
N ALA A 103 4.10 6.08 4.09
CA ALA A 103 4.25 6.07 5.54
C ALA A 103 3.81 7.38 6.17
N LEU A 104 4.31 8.52 5.67
CA LEU A 104 3.91 9.84 6.16
C LEU A 104 2.41 10.10 6.02
N LEU A 105 1.82 9.75 4.87
CA LEU A 105 0.37 9.87 4.65
C LEU A 105 -0.42 8.97 5.61
N THR A 106 0.08 7.76 5.88
CA THR A 106 -0.55 6.81 6.80
C THR A 106 -0.47 7.30 8.25
N PHE A 107 0.67 7.86 8.68
CA PHE A 107 0.78 8.51 9.98
C PHE A 107 -0.18 9.69 10.13
N TRP A 108 -0.31 10.51 9.08
CA TRP A 108 -1.26 11.62 9.10
C TRP A 108 -2.71 11.11 9.15
N TYR A 109 -3.02 10.06 8.40
CA TYR A 109 -4.33 9.39 8.47
C TYR A 109 -4.63 8.84 9.86
N ALA A 110 -3.65 8.27 10.55
CA ALA A 110 -3.77 7.75 11.92
C ALA A 110 -4.20 8.81 12.93
N MET A 111 -3.96 10.08 12.65
CA MET A 111 -4.41 11.19 13.50
C MET A 111 -5.90 11.48 13.36
N PHE A 112 -6.59 10.85 12.40
CA PHE A 112 -8.00 11.10 12.07
C PHE A 112 -8.30 12.61 11.92
N PRO A 113 -7.64 13.30 10.99
CA PRO A 113 -7.89 14.72 10.74
C PRO A 113 -9.29 14.94 10.13
N SER A 114 -9.62 16.19 9.76
CA SER A 114 -10.88 16.50 9.12
C SER A 114 -11.16 15.63 7.88
N LEU A 115 -12.42 15.36 7.58
CA LEU A 115 -12.83 14.54 6.43
C LEU A 115 -12.24 15.06 5.10
N THR A 116 -12.15 16.37 4.93
CA THR A 116 -11.53 16.98 3.74
C THR A 116 -10.06 16.60 3.63
N THR A 117 -9.33 16.61 4.75
CA THR A 117 -7.93 16.16 4.80
C THR A 117 -7.83 14.68 4.49
N ILE A 118 -8.70 13.83 5.06
CA ILE A 118 -8.70 12.38 4.79
C ILE A 118 -8.93 12.12 3.29
N ARG A 119 -9.85 12.83 2.63
CA ARG A 119 -10.05 12.73 1.17
C ARG A 119 -8.77 13.06 0.39
N PHE A 120 -8.09 14.14 0.76
CA PHE A 120 -6.80 14.48 0.17
C PHE A 120 -5.75 13.38 0.39
N LEU A 121 -5.70 12.79 1.59
CA LEU A 121 -4.78 11.68 1.89
C LEU A 121 -5.04 10.46 0.99
N PHE A 122 -6.31 10.12 0.72
CA PHE A 122 -6.67 9.02 -0.18
C PHE A 122 -6.25 9.31 -1.64
N VAL A 123 -6.44 10.53 -2.13
CA VAL A 123 -5.90 10.96 -3.43
C VAL A 123 -4.37 10.84 -3.46
N ALA A 124 -3.68 11.36 -2.45
CA ALA A 124 -2.23 11.29 -2.35
C ALA A 124 -1.71 9.84 -2.24
N MET A 125 -2.40 8.96 -1.49
CA MET A 125 -2.10 7.53 -1.45
C MET A 125 -2.27 6.87 -2.82
N GLY A 126 -3.26 7.26 -3.62
CA GLY A 126 -3.40 6.81 -5.00
C GLY A 126 -2.16 7.15 -5.84
N VAL A 127 -1.60 8.36 -5.68
CA VAL A 127 -0.36 8.74 -6.36
C VAL A 127 0.83 7.90 -5.86
N THR A 128 1.04 7.81 -4.55
CA THR A 128 2.23 7.12 -4.02
C THR A 128 2.21 5.63 -4.28
N THR A 129 1.05 4.98 -4.19
CA THR A 129 0.94 3.54 -4.37
C THR A 129 0.86 3.14 -5.84
N ILE A 130 0.20 3.92 -6.69
CA ILE A 130 0.01 3.54 -8.10
C ILE A 130 1.04 4.23 -9.01
N LEU A 131 1.16 5.56 -8.98
CA LEU A 131 2.12 6.23 -9.86
C LEU A 131 3.56 5.83 -9.54
N ILE A 132 3.90 5.73 -8.26
CA ILE A 132 5.28 5.47 -7.82
C ILE A 132 5.53 3.96 -7.71
N TRP A 133 4.71 3.20 -6.98
CA TRP A 133 5.04 1.81 -6.63
C TRP A 133 4.58 0.77 -7.66
N TRP A 134 3.43 0.95 -8.30
CA TRP A 134 2.87 -0.07 -9.20
C TRP A 134 3.84 -0.45 -10.34
N GLY A 135 4.33 0.52 -11.08
CA GLY A 135 5.29 0.28 -12.17
C GLY A 135 6.61 -0.34 -11.68
N ILE A 136 7.09 0.08 -10.51
CA ILE A 136 8.33 -0.44 -9.90
C ILE A 136 8.20 -1.93 -9.59
N ARG A 137 7.08 -2.37 -9.05
CA ARG A 137 6.85 -3.78 -8.72
C ARG A 137 7.12 -4.68 -9.93
N TYR A 138 6.55 -4.35 -11.08
CA TYR A 138 6.76 -5.13 -12.31
C TYR A 138 8.18 -5.01 -12.84
N LYS A 139 8.76 -3.82 -12.81
CA LYS A 139 10.16 -3.61 -13.19
C LYS A 139 11.11 -4.42 -12.31
N LEU A 140 10.90 -4.45 -10.99
CA LEU A 140 11.69 -5.27 -10.07
C LEU A 140 11.60 -6.75 -10.41
N VAL A 141 10.39 -7.27 -10.60
CA VAL A 141 10.23 -8.68 -10.97
C VAL A 141 10.94 -8.97 -12.30
N ARG A 142 10.89 -8.06 -13.28
CA ARG A 142 11.59 -8.20 -14.56
C ARG A 142 13.10 -8.21 -14.39
N LEU A 143 13.66 -7.32 -13.57
CA LEU A 143 15.11 -7.21 -13.33
C LEU A 143 15.70 -8.46 -12.65
N ILE A 144 14.94 -9.16 -11.82
CA ILE A 144 15.37 -10.37 -11.11
C ILE A 144 15.01 -11.67 -11.85
N SER A 145 14.34 -11.57 -13.01
CA SER A 145 13.90 -12.72 -13.81
C SER A 145 14.83 -12.93 -15.01
N ASP A 146 15.07 -14.20 -15.31
CA ASP A 146 15.63 -14.60 -16.60
C ASP A 146 14.57 -14.44 -17.70
N GLU A 147 14.96 -14.40 -18.97
CA GLU A 147 14.05 -14.16 -20.11
C GLU A 147 12.85 -15.12 -20.12
N ASN A 148 13.06 -16.40 -19.82
CA ASN A 148 12.01 -17.42 -19.79
C ASN A 148 11.31 -17.54 -18.41
N GLY A 149 11.79 -16.89 -17.36
CA GLY A 149 11.31 -17.02 -15.99
C GLY A 149 10.33 -15.93 -15.56
N TYR A 150 10.13 -14.89 -16.36
CA TYR A 150 9.34 -13.71 -15.96
C TYR A 150 7.90 -14.06 -15.57
N SER A 151 7.18 -14.82 -16.41
CA SER A 151 5.78 -15.19 -16.14
C SER A 151 5.64 -16.01 -14.84
N ARG A 152 6.57 -16.95 -14.60
CA ARG A 152 6.63 -17.73 -13.36
C ARG A 152 6.87 -16.82 -12.16
N ASN A 153 7.81 -15.89 -12.23
CA ASN A 153 8.15 -14.99 -11.13
C ASN A 153 7.04 -13.97 -10.84
N ILE A 154 6.29 -13.53 -11.86
CA ILE A 154 5.06 -12.75 -11.67
C ILE A 154 4.03 -13.57 -10.87
N GLY A 155 3.76 -14.82 -11.27
CA GLY A 155 2.85 -15.69 -10.54
C GLY A 155 3.28 -15.92 -9.09
N LEU A 156 4.56 -16.22 -8.84
CA LEU A 156 5.13 -16.33 -7.49
C LEU A 156 5.02 -15.03 -6.69
N SER A 157 5.24 -13.86 -7.34
CA SER A 157 5.06 -12.56 -6.69
C SER A 157 3.62 -12.35 -6.21
N TYR A 158 2.62 -12.75 -6.98
CA TYR A 158 1.22 -12.69 -6.56
C TYR A 158 0.91 -13.69 -5.45
N ALA A 159 1.47 -14.89 -5.48
CA ALA A 159 1.31 -15.88 -4.41
C ALA A 159 1.90 -15.36 -3.08
N PHE A 160 3.12 -14.84 -3.10
CA PHE A 160 3.73 -14.22 -1.91
C PHE A 160 2.99 -12.97 -1.44
N TYR A 161 2.49 -12.15 -2.37
CA TYR A 161 1.64 -10.99 -2.04
C TYR A 161 0.37 -11.43 -1.30
N GLY A 162 -0.33 -12.45 -1.80
CA GLY A 162 -1.53 -12.98 -1.16
C GLY A 162 -1.23 -13.60 0.20
N LEU A 163 -0.13 -14.37 0.32
CA LEU A 163 0.30 -14.95 1.60
C LEU A 163 0.65 -13.86 2.63
N ALA A 164 1.39 -12.83 2.21
CA ALA A 164 1.70 -11.69 3.07
C ALA A 164 0.43 -10.97 3.51
N GLY A 165 -0.52 -10.74 2.58
CA GLY A 165 -1.81 -10.14 2.89
C GLY A 165 -2.64 -10.96 3.89
N LEU A 166 -2.60 -12.29 3.78
CA LEU A 166 -3.25 -13.19 4.73
C LEU A 166 -2.65 -13.05 6.14
N ILE A 167 -1.30 -13.11 6.25
CA ILE A 167 -0.60 -12.98 7.53
C ILE A 167 -0.87 -11.61 8.16
N LEU A 168 -0.75 -10.54 7.38
CA LEU A 168 -1.06 -9.19 7.82
C LEU A 168 -2.53 -9.04 8.23
N GLY A 169 -3.46 -9.64 7.48
CA GLY A 169 -4.88 -9.64 7.78
C GLY A 169 -5.18 -10.28 9.14
N PHE A 170 -4.60 -11.44 9.43
CA PHE A 170 -4.74 -12.09 10.74
C PHE A 170 -4.16 -11.25 11.87
N PHE A 171 -2.94 -10.71 11.70
CA PHE A 171 -2.31 -9.84 12.69
C PHE A 171 -3.14 -8.58 12.94
N ASN A 172 -3.58 -7.92 11.87
CA ASN A 172 -4.38 -6.70 11.96
C ASN A 172 -5.72 -6.97 12.65
N SER A 173 -6.39 -8.10 12.33
CA SER A 173 -7.65 -8.50 12.94
C SER A 173 -7.49 -8.81 14.43
N TRP A 174 -6.43 -9.52 14.79
CA TRP A 174 -6.10 -9.78 16.18
C TRP A 174 -5.86 -8.48 16.95
N LEU A 175 -5.08 -7.55 16.37
CA LEU A 175 -4.78 -6.25 16.99
C LEU A 175 -6.05 -5.43 17.22
N VAL A 176 -6.90 -5.30 16.20
CA VAL A 176 -8.16 -4.55 16.27
C VAL A 176 -9.09 -5.17 17.32
N ALA A 177 -9.24 -6.49 17.34
CA ALA A 177 -10.07 -7.19 18.33
C ALA A 177 -9.53 -7.01 19.75
N HIS A 178 -8.21 -7.09 19.94
CA HIS A 178 -7.58 -6.94 21.26
C HIS A 178 -7.74 -5.52 21.81
N LEU A 179 -7.78 -4.51 20.95
CA LEU A 179 -7.93 -3.11 21.35
C LEU A 179 -9.39 -2.61 21.35
N ALA A 180 -10.35 -3.43 20.92
CA ALA A 180 -11.75 -3.02 20.77
C ALA A 180 -12.39 -2.46 22.07
N SER A 181 -11.97 -2.95 23.24
CA SER A 181 -12.45 -2.46 24.54
C SER A 181 -11.89 -1.10 24.95
N ARG A 182 -10.89 -0.57 24.23
CA ARG A 182 -10.19 0.68 24.60
C ARG A 182 -10.83 1.94 23.99
N GLY A 183 -11.90 1.79 23.22
CA GLY A 183 -12.65 2.87 22.58
C GLY A 183 -12.63 2.78 21.06
N ASP A 184 -13.47 3.57 20.39
CA ASP A 184 -13.76 3.42 18.96
C ASP A 184 -12.62 3.86 18.02
N ILE A 185 -11.78 4.80 18.45
CA ILE A 185 -10.67 5.34 17.63
C ILE A 185 -9.38 4.54 17.83
N ILE A 186 -9.11 4.06 19.03
CA ILE A 186 -7.81 3.49 19.43
C ILE A 186 -7.39 2.30 18.54
N PRO A 187 -8.27 1.32 18.24
CA PRO A 187 -7.88 0.18 17.43
C PRO A 187 -7.37 0.59 16.05
N MET A 188 -8.11 1.44 15.35
CA MET A 188 -7.76 1.87 14.00
C MET A 188 -6.58 2.83 13.98
N ARG A 189 -6.48 3.73 14.96
CA ARG A 189 -5.33 4.62 15.13
C ARG A 189 -4.04 3.84 15.35
N THR A 190 -4.06 2.86 16.26
CA THR A 190 -2.90 2.02 16.54
C THR A 190 -2.49 1.19 15.32
N LEU A 191 -3.48 0.60 14.63
CA LEU A 191 -3.23 -0.14 13.40
C LEU A 191 -2.56 0.72 12.33
N LEU A 192 -3.07 1.93 12.08
CA LEU A 192 -2.50 2.86 11.12
C LEU A 192 -1.08 3.31 11.51
N PHE A 193 -0.80 3.54 12.80
CA PHE A 193 0.55 3.85 13.26
C PHE A 193 1.53 2.69 13.01
N ILE A 194 1.11 1.45 13.22
CA ILE A 194 1.95 0.27 12.94
C ILE A 194 2.17 0.10 11.43
N LEU A 195 1.16 0.36 10.60
CA LEU A 195 1.29 0.27 9.15
C LEU A 195 2.13 1.39 8.53
N GLY A 196 2.25 2.53 9.21
CA GLY A 196 3.09 3.65 8.79
C GLY A 196 4.57 3.52 9.22
N GLY A 197 4.89 2.70 10.22
CA GLY A 197 6.25 2.53 10.75
C GLY A 197 6.93 1.29 10.26
#